data_738bca9641fa461b92a32bbfc058d8ad
#
_entry.id   738bca9641fa461b92a32bbfc058d8ad
#
_cell.length_a   1.000
_cell.length_b   1.000
_cell.length_c   1.000
_cell.angle_alpha   90.00
_cell.angle_beta   90.00
_cell.angle_gamma   90.00
#
_symmetry.space_group_name_H-M   'P 1'
#
loop_
_entity.id
_entity.type
_entity.pdbx_description
1 polymer ?
#
loop_
_entity_poly.entity_id
_entity_poly.type
_entity_poly.pdbx_seq_one_letter_code
_entity_poly.pdbx_strand_id
1 'polypeptide(L)'
;LANMPRKFNISVTGCCEGCAQDSINDIGLEPAEKEIEGASVRGFNVRVGGGLGGREPREARELDVFVTPDDAYELVRGFVELYHALGNRQNRNKNRARFFVDDWGTTKIRKVLQEHYVDFELREAGEDVRDEYTYNAGRPVQAGKSDHVGVHDQPDGRNYVGLSVPVGRITSEEALELADLAEEYGSGEVRLTRRQNPIIMDVPDEDLDDLLAEPLLETHAPEPNPFQRGAVACTGTEFCGLALTETKARMARMLRWLRANVDLQDDVERIKIHYSGCTAD
;
A
#
# COMPACT_ATOMS: atom_id res chain seq x y z
N LEU A 1 -1.04 3.59 -21.75
CA LEU A 1 -1.72 2.37 -22.22
C LEU A 1 -3.22 2.45 -21.92
N ALA A 2 -4.00 2.89 -22.90
CA ALA A 2 -5.45 2.79 -22.84
C ALA A 2 -5.90 1.37 -23.24
N ASN A 3 -7.13 0.99 -22.86
CA ASN A 3 -7.73 -0.29 -23.29
C ASN A 3 -6.99 -1.55 -22.79
N MET A 4 -6.63 -1.57 -21.52
CA MET A 4 -6.13 -2.81 -20.88
C MET A 4 -7.21 -3.91 -20.86
N PRO A 5 -6.84 -5.22 -20.89
CA PRO A 5 -7.81 -6.32 -20.75
C PRO A 5 -8.65 -6.20 -19.48
N ARG A 6 -8.02 -5.75 -18.38
CA ARG A 6 -8.69 -5.49 -17.11
C ARG A 6 -7.86 -4.46 -16.31
N LYS A 7 -8.43 -3.96 -15.17
CA LYS A 7 -7.67 -3.16 -14.20
C LYS A 7 -6.37 -3.86 -13.85
N PHE A 8 -5.32 -3.11 -13.64
CA PHE A 8 -4.00 -3.61 -13.33
C PHE A 8 -3.46 -2.84 -12.12
N ASN A 9 -3.00 -3.57 -11.11
CA ASN A 9 -2.45 -2.99 -9.89
C ASN A 9 -0.94 -3.27 -9.84
N ILE A 10 -0.20 -2.23 -9.53
CA ILE A 10 1.26 -2.28 -9.31
C ILE A 10 1.51 -1.95 -7.85
N SER A 11 2.35 -2.73 -7.18
CA SER A 11 2.82 -2.42 -5.83
C SER A 11 4.33 -2.46 -5.75
N VAL A 12 4.88 -1.55 -4.96
CA VAL A 12 6.31 -1.50 -4.64
C VAL A 12 6.42 -1.44 -3.12
N THR A 13 7.08 -2.41 -2.55
CA THR A 13 7.36 -2.49 -1.13
C THR A 13 8.80 -2.07 -0.88
N GLY A 14 9.03 -1.11 0.00
CA GLY A 14 10.37 -0.59 0.30
C GLY A 14 10.93 -1.07 1.63
N CYS A 15 10.15 -1.81 2.44
CA CYS A 15 10.55 -2.24 3.78
C CYS A 15 9.82 -3.52 4.22
N CYS A 16 10.22 -4.06 5.38
CA CYS A 16 9.65 -5.26 5.99
C CYS A 16 8.16 -5.18 6.34
N GLU A 17 7.58 -3.98 6.44
CA GLU A 17 6.16 -3.79 6.77
C GLU A 17 5.20 -4.42 5.76
N GLY A 18 5.61 -4.59 4.51
CA GLY A 18 4.78 -5.17 3.46
C GLY A 18 3.46 -4.42 3.25
N CYS A 19 3.42 -3.12 3.57
CA CYS A 19 2.18 -2.34 3.51
C CYS A 19 1.66 -2.15 2.08
N ALA A 20 2.49 -2.28 1.06
CA ALA A 20 2.06 -2.28 -0.33
C ALA A 20 1.35 -3.58 -0.76
N GLN A 21 1.43 -4.66 0.06
CA GLN A 21 0.80 -5.96 -0.20
C GLN A 21 1.13 -6.51 -1.60
N ASP A 22 2.39 -6.61 -1.90
CA ASP A 22 2.95 -7.08 -3.17
C ASP A 22 2.38 -8.43 -3.62
N SER A 23 2.17 -9.35 -2.70
CA SER A 23 1.66 -10.70 -2.97
C SER A 23 0.22 -10.76 -3.51
N ILE A 24 -0.56 -9.68 -3.41
CA ILE A 24 -1.95 -9.66 -3.88
C ILE A 24 -2.21 -8.66 -5.01
N ASN A 25 -1.17 -8.17 -5.65
CA ASN A 25 -1.23 -7.26 -6.80
C ASN A 25 -0.88 -7.96 -8.11
N ASP A 26 -1.28 -7.36 -9.25
CA ASP A 26 -1.02 -7.95 -10.57
C ASP A 26 0.48 -8.03 -10.88
N ILE A 27 1.27 -7.05 -10.37
CA ILE A 27 2.72 -7.11 -10.23
C ILE A 27 3.11 -6.47 -8.90
N GLY A 28 4.03 -7.13 -8.17
CA GLY A 28 4.59 -6.69 -6.91
C GLY A 28 6.11 -6.68 -6.97
N LEU A 29 6.70 -5.61 -6.44
CA LEU A 29 8.14 -5.46 -6.26
C LEU A 29 8.45 -5.53 -4.77
N GLU A 30 9.23 -6.53 -4.37
CA GLU A 30 9.65 -6.80 -2.99
C GLU A 30 11.11 -6.43 -2.79
N PRO A 31 11.50 -5.80 -1.66
CA PRO A 31 12.89 -5.45 -1.43
C PRO A 31 13.77 -6.70 -1.38
N ALA A 32 14.86 -6.64 -2.09
CA ALA A 32 15.82 -7.71 -2.18
C ALA A 32 17.25 -7.18 -2.30
N GLU A 33 18.21 -8.04 -2.02
CA GLU A 33 19.62 -7.77 -2.18
C GLU A 33 20.25 -8.88 -3.03
N LYS A 34 21.17 -8.50 -3.93
CA LYS A 34 21.86 -9.45 -4.79
C LYS A 34 23.31 -9.04 -4.99
N GLU A 35 24.21 -10.00 -4.91
CA GLU A 35 25.59 -9.78 -5.28
C GLU A 35 25.70 -9.68 -6.82
N ILE A 36 26.19 -8.54 -7.31
CA ILE A 36 26.44 -8.28 -8.73
C ILE A 36 27.87 -7.78 -8.86
N GLU A 37 28.69 -8.51 -9.61
CA GLU A 37 30.11 -8.17 -9.85
C GLU A 37 30.92 -7.96 -8.57
N GLY A 38 30.60 -8.70 -7.50
CA GLY A 38 31.27 -8.63 -6.21
C GLY A 38 30.82 -7.47 -5.31
N ALA A 39 29.75 -6.76 -5.68
CA ALA A 39 29.11 -5.74 -4.88
C ALA A 39 27.70 -6.16 -4.49
N SER A 40 27.30 -5.92 -3.23
CA SER A 40 25.93 -6.08 -2.84
C SER A 40 25.08 -4.92 -3.37
N VAL A 41 24.05 -5.25 -4.16
CA VAL A 41 23.14 -4.30 -4.80
C VAL A 41 21.73 -4.50 -4.25
N ARG A 42 21.13 -3.42 -3.75
CA ARG A 42 19.73 -3.39 -3.33
C ARG A 42 18.81 -3.13 -4.51
N GLY A 43 17.71 -3.85 -4.54
CA GLY A 43 16.71 -3.77 -5.60
C GLY A 43 15.44 -4.49 -5.20
N PHE A 44 14.83 -5.17 -6.16
CA PHE A 44 13.54 -5.83 -5.95
C PHE A 44 13.51 -7.21 -6.57
N ASN A 45 12.95 -8.17 -5.84
CA ASN A 45 12.39 -9.38 -6.42
C ASN A 45 10.99 -9.09 -6.99
N VAL A 46 10.61 -9.80 -8.03
CA VAL A 46 9.37 -9.54 -8.77
C VAL A 46 8.38 -10.68 -8.62
N ARG A 47 7.16 -10.32 -8.19
CA ARG A 47 6.00 -11.22 -8.17
C ARG A 47 4.95 -10.80 -9.18
N VAL A 48 4.23 -11.75 -9.77
CA VAL A 48 3.22 -11.50 -10.80
C VAL A 48 1.95 -12.32 -10.59
N GLY A 49 0.81 -11.77 -10.98
CA GLY A 49 -0.46 -12.49 -11.05
C GLY A 49 -1.23 -12.60 -9.74
N GLY A 50 -1.01 -11.70 -8.78
CA GLY A 50 -1.80 -11.64 -7.55
C GLY A 50 -3.18 -10.99 -7.73
N GLY A 51 -4.08 -11.27 -6.79
CA GLY A 51 -5.38 -10.62 -6.72
C GLY A 51 -6.41 -11.41 -5.93
N LEU A 52 -7.06 -10.75 -4.96
CA LEU A 52 -8.06 -11.37 -4.09
C LEU A 52 -9.49 -11.25 -4.62
N GLY A 53 -9.81 -10.17 -5.35
CA GLY A 53 -11.17 -9.91 -5.80
C GLY A 53 -11.71 -10.95 -6.79
N GLY A 54 -12.98 -11.37 -6.62
CA GLY A 54 -13.64 -12.32 -7.47
C GLY A 54 -13.63 -13.76 -6.94
N ARG A 55 -14.08 -14.72 -7.78
CA ARG A 55 -14.32 -16.11 -7.35
C ARG A 55 -13.06 -16.95 -7.15
N GLU A 56 -11.94 -16.53 -7.74
CA GLU A 56 -10.69 -17.29 -7.73
C GLU A 56 -9.54 -16.40 -7.25
N PRO A 57 -9.39 -16.18 -5.94
CA PRO A 57 -8.25 -15.44 -5.40
C PRO A 57 -6.94 -16.17 -5.69
N ARG A 58 -5.87 -15.39 -5.92
CA ARG A 58 -4.50 -15.89 -6.12
C ARG A 58 -3.52 -14.98 -5.40
N GLU A 59 -2.52 -15.58 -4.79
CA GLU A 59 -1.30 -14.89 -4.47
C GLU A 59 -0.41 -14.78 -5.71
N ALA A 60 0.35 -13.70 -5.80
CA ALA A 60 1.31 -13.49 -6.86
C ALA A 60 2.42 -14.55 -6.80
N ARG A 61 2.83 -15.04 -7.96
CA ARG A 61 3.92 -16.01 -8.10
C ARG A 61 5.25 -15.31 -8.33
N GLU A 62 6.30 -15.88 -7.83
CA GLU A 62 7.65 -15.43 -8.12
C GLU A 62 7.92 -15.52 -9.61
N LEU A 63 8.43 -14.44 -10.19
CA LEU A 63 8.88 -14.41 -11.59
C LEU A 63 10.30 -14.93 -11.72
N ASP A 64 10.99 -15.09 -10.58
CA ASP A 64 12.42 -15.39 -10.49
C ASP A 64 13.26 -14.32 -11.21
N VAL A 65 12.99 -13.06 -10.89
CA VAL A 65 13.69 -11.91 -11.45
C VAL A 65 14.04 -10.94 -10.33
N PHE A 66 15.32 -10.53 -10.31
CA PHE A 66 15.80 -9.38 -9.55
C PHE A 66 16.00 -8.20 -10.50
N VAL A 67 15.56 -7.02 -10.07
CA VAL A 67 15.79 -5.75 -10.77
C VAL A 67 16.36 -4.69 -9.84
N THR A 68 17.23 -3.86 -10.38
CA THR A 68 17.68 -2.63 -9.71
C THR A 68 16.56 -1.60 -9.71
N PRO A 69 16.61 -0.55 -8.87
CA PRO A 69 15.62 0.54 -8.92
C PRO A 69 15.54 1.20 -10.30
N ASP A 70 16.67 1.31 -11.02
CA ASP A 70 16.74 1.92 -12.34
C ASP A 70 16.04 1.06 -13.41
N ASP A 71 16.17 -0.27 -13.34
CA ASP A 71 15.57 -1.21 -14.28
C ASP A 71 14.10 -1.53 -13.97
N ALA A 72 13.64 -1.22 -12.74
CA ALA A 72 12.31 -1.60 -12.27
C ALA A 72 11.17 -1.03 -13.12
N TYR A 73 11.29 0.23 -13.56
CA TYR A 73 10.30 0.85 -14.42
C TYR A 73 10.16 0.12 -15.76
N GLU A 74 11.28 -0.23 -16.39
CA GLU A 74 11.27 -0.88 -17.70
C GLU A 74 10.70 -2.29 -17.62
N LEU A 75 11.04 -3.06 -16.57
CA LEU A 75 10.44 -4.37 -16.35
C LEU A 75 8.93 -4.29 -16.17
N VAL A 76 8.45 -3.37 -15.31
CA VAL A 76 7.01 -3.17 -15.08
C VAL A 76 6.31 -2.77 -16.37
N ARG A 77 6.88 -1.84 -17.13
CA ARG A 77 6.37 -1.43 -18.43
C ARG A 77 6.27 -2.62 -19.39
N GLY A 78 7.35 -3.41 -19.50
CA GLY A 78 7.39 -4.59 -20.35
C GLY A 78 6.33 -5.62 -19.99
N PHE A 79 6.13 -5.91 -18.71
CA PHE A 79 5.07 -6.82 -18.26
C PHE A 79 3.66 -6.28 -18.56
N VAL A 80 3.43 -4.98 -18.37
CA VAL A 80 2.16 -4.33 -18.68
C VAL A 80 1.87 -4.37 -20.18
N GLU A 81 2.86 -4.13 -21.03
CA GLU A 81 2.75 -4.21 -22.50
C GLU A 81 2.49 -5.65 -22.97
N LEU A 82 3.20 -6.63 -22.40
CA LEU A 82 2.96 -8.05 -22.64
C LEU A 82 1.53 -8.46 -22.30
N TYR A 83 1.06 -8.09 -21.12
CA TYR A 83 -0.32 -8.36 -20.69
C TYR A 83 -1.34 -7.59 -21.53
N HIS A 84 -1.05 -6.35 -21.93
CA HIS A 84 -1.90 -5.58 -22.83
C HIS A 84 -2.06 -6.27 -24.19
N ALA A 85 -0.96 -6.79 -24.75
CA ALA A 85 -0.98 -7.43 -26.07
C ALA A 85 -1.65 -8.81 -26.06
N LEU A 86 -1.42 -9.63 -25.03
CA LEU A 86 -1.73 -11.05 -25.02
C LEU A 86 -2.73 -11.49 -23.93
N GLY A 87 -3.12 -10.60 -23.03
CA GLY A 87 -4.13 -10.89 -22.00
C GLY A 87 -5.51 -11.18 -22.61
N ASN A 88 -6.24 -12.10 -21.98
CA ASN A 88 -7.56 -12.51 -22.46
C ASN A 88 -8.56 -11.33 -22.42
N ARG A 89 -9.20 -11.03 -23.54
CA ARG A 89 -10.21 -9.98 -23.69
C ARG A 89 -11.62 -10.50 -23.91
N GLN A 90 -11.76 -11.78 -24.22
CA GLN A 90 -13.05 -12.38 -24.62
C GLN A 90 -13.88 -12.77 -23.39
N ASN A 91 -13.24 -13.26 -22.33
CA ASN A 91 -13.93 -13.70 -21.13
C ASN A 91 -13.64 -12.77 -19.95
N ARG A 92 -14.63 -11.92 -19.59
CA ARG A 92 -14.52 -10.97 -18.48
C ARG A 92 -14.18 -11.61 -17.14
N ASN A 93 -14.51 -12.86 -16.92
CA ASN A 93 -14.21 -13.57 -15.66
C ASN A 93 -12.78 -14.11 -15.62
N LYS A 94 -12.09 -14.17 -16.78
CA LYS A 94 -10.71 -14.67 -16.93
C LYS A 94 -9.77 -13.67 -17.58
N ASN A 95 -10.05 -12.39 -17.49
CA ASN A 95 -9.23 -11.35 -18.11
C ASN A 95 -8.31 -10.59 -17.15
N ARG A 96 -8.21 -10.96 -15.84
CA ARG A 96 -7.20 -10.43 -14.91
C ARG A 96 -5.84 -11.03 -15.21
N ALA A 97 -4.76 -10.29 -14.89
CA ALA A 97 -3.38 -10.73 -15.11
C ALA A 97 -3.07 -12.08 -14.44
N ARG A 98 -3.69 -12.40 -13.30
CA ARG A 98 -3.51 -13.70 -12.65
C ARG A 98 -3.85 -14.90 -13.54
N PHE A 99 -4.90 -14.80 -14.37
CA PHE A 99 -5.25 -15.87 -15.30
C PHE A 99 -4.27 -15.97 -16.46
N PHE A 100 -3.75 -14.82 -16.92
CA PHE A 100 -2.67 -14.79 -17.90
C PHE A 100 -1.42 -15.49 -17.36
N VAL A 101 -1.06 -15.24 -16.11
CA VAL A 101 0.07 -15.89 -15.43
C VAL A 101 -0.19 -17.39 -15.22
N ASP A 102 -1.43 -17.78 -14.87
CA ASP A 102 -1.82 -19.18 -14.75
C ASP A 102 -1.68 -19.95 -16.09
N ASP A 103 -2.14 -19.34 -17.18
CA ASP A 103 -2.13 -19.96 -18.52
C ASP A 103 -0.73 -20.06 -19.12
N TRP A 104 0.13 -19.08 -18.85
CA TRP A 104 1.47 -18.98 -19.47
C TRP A 104 2.58 -19.58 -18.63
N GLY A 105 2.48 -19.48 -17.32
CA GLY A 105 3.55 -19.78 -16.36
C GLY A 105 4.65 -18.71 -16.33
N THR A 106 5.30 -18.57 -15.17
CA THR A 106 6.31 -17.52 -14.94
C THR A 106 7.56 -17.72 -15.80
N THR A 107 7.98 -18.95 -16.03
CA THR A 107 9.17 -19.26 -16.87
C THR A 107 8.98 -18.75 -18.31
N LYS A 108 7.81 -18.97 -18.91
CA LYS A 108 7.53 -18.49 -20.27
C LYS A 108 7.41 -16.97 -20.30
N ILE A 109 6.76 -16.38 -19.30
CA ILE A 109 6.64 -14.92 -19.17
C ILE A 109 8.02 -14.29 -19.08
N ARG A 110 8.90 -14.79 -18.19
CA ARG A 110 10.28 -14.30 -18.05
C ARG A 110 11.04 -14.35 -19.37
N LYS A 111 10.96 -15.49 -20.08
CA LYS A 111 11.63 -15.64 -21.38
C LYS A 111 11.15 -14.61 -22.41
N VAL A 112 9.83 -14.41 -22.52
CA VAL A 112 9.25 -13.46 -23.49
C VAL A 112 9.57 -12.02 -23.10
N LEU A 113 9.59 -11.68 -21.81
CA LEU A 113 10.04 -10.38 -21.35
C LEU A 113 11.47 -10.10 -21.78
N GLN A 114 12.38 -11.05 -21.53
CA GLN A 114 13.78 -10.92 -21.92
C GLN A 114 13.97 -10.77 -23.44
N GLU A 115 13.23 -11.52 -24.24
CA GLU A 115 13.42 -11.56 -25.71
C GLU A 115 12.79 -10.35 -26.43
N HIS A 116 11.76 -9.70 -25.85
CA HIS A 116 10.92 -8.76 -26.60
C HIS A 116 10.56 -7.46 -25.90
N TYR A 117 10.77 -7.34 -24.59
CA TYR A 117 10.20 -6.21 -23.82
C TYR A 117 11.18 -5.44 -22.97
N VAL A 118 12.34 -6.02 -22.64
CA VAL A 118 13.41 -5.36 -21.88
C VAL A 118 14.74 -5.49 -22.62
N ASP A 119 15.61 -4.48 -22.50
CA ASP A 119 16.90 -4.44 -23.16
C ASP A 119 18.09 -4.76 -22.22
N PHE A 120 17.81 -5.01 -20.95
CA PHE A 120 18.78 -5.46 -19.94
C PHE A 120 18.59 -6.94 -19.58
N GLU A 121 19.64 -7.54 -19.01
CA GLU A 121 19.62 -8.95 -18.59
C GLU A 121 18.74 -9.16 -17.35
N LEU A 122 17.72 -10.03 -17.45
CA LEU A 122 16.91 -10.45 -16.31
C LEU A 122 17.69 -11.42 -15.43
N ARG A 123 18.22 -10.91 -14.32
CA ARG A 123 18.91 -11.71 -13.31
C ARG A 123 17.91 -12.55 -12.52
N GLU A 124 18.37 -13.69 -11.98
CA GLU A 124 17.59 -14.48 -11.02
C GLU A 124 17.31 -13.69 -9.75
N ALA A 125 16.27 -14.08 -9.01
CA ALA A 125 15.90 -13.45 -7.75
C ALA A 125 17.09 -13.34 -6.77
N GLY A 126 17.11 -12.25 -6.02
CA GLY A 126 18.04 -12.01 -4.93
C GLY A 126 17.49 -12.50 -3.59
N GLU A 127 18.24 -12.28 -2.52
CA GLU A 127 17.80 -12.57 -1.15
C GLU A 127 16.74 -11.57 -0.71
N ASP A 128 15.69 -12.04 -0.07
CA ASP A 128 14.62 -11.20 0.49
C ASP A 128 15.14 -10.51 1.76
N VAL A 129 15.13 -9.18 1.76
CA VAL A 129 15.64 -8.37 2.87
C VAL A 129 14.55 -7.66 3.67
N ARG A 130 13.29 -8.02 3.46
CA ARG A 130 12.17 -7.40 4.19
C ARG A 130 12.31 -7.54 5.70
N ASP A 131 12.82 -8.66 6.17
CA ASP A 131 13.01 -8.93 7.60
C ASP A 131 14.19 -8.15 8.22
N GLU A 132 15.11 -7.67 7.41
CA GLU A 132 16.30 -6.92 7.83
C GLU A 132 16.06 -5.40 7.94
N TYR A 133 14.97 -4.89 7.35
CA TYR A 133 14.63 -3.49 7.44
C TYR A 133 14.06 -3.15 8.82
N THR A 134 14.82 -2.40 9.60
CA THR A 134 14.32 -1.74 10.80
C THR A 134 13.84 -0.34 10.43
N TYR A 135 12.55 -0.08 10.62
CA TYR A 135 12.02 1.26 10.68
C TYR A 135 12.26 1.79 12.09
N ASN A 136 12.58 3.09 12.22
CA ASN A 136 12.69 3.78 13.49
C ASN A 136 13.80 3.27 14.43
N ALA A 137 14.99 3.81 14.30
CA ALA A 137 16.04 3.78 15.32
C ALA A 137 16.19 2.45 16.08
N GLY A 138 16.11 1.32 15.40
CA GLY A 138 16.39 0.01 15.99
C GLY A 138 15.21 -0.71 16.63
N ARG A 139 13.98 -0.26 16.43
CA ARG A 139 12.80 -1.04 16.82
C ARG A 139 12.48 -2.04 15.69
N PRO A 140 12.50 -3.35 15.98
CA PRO A 140 12.06 -4.32 14.99
C PRO A 140 10.58 -4.09 14.71
N VAL A 141 10.27 -3.75 13.46
CA VAL A 141 8.88 -3.61 13.02
C VAL A 141 8.38 -5.01 12.67
N GLN A 142 7.32 -5.47 13.35
CA GLN A 142 6.69 -6.72 12.98
C GLN A 142 5.85 -6.49 11.71
N ALA A 143 6.18 -7.19 10.64
CA ALA A 143 5.50 -7.10 9.37
C ALA A 143 3.98 -7.03 9.50
N GLY A 144 3.36 -6.02 8.90
CA GLY A 144 1.91 -5.81 8.90
C GLY A 144 1.30 -5.30 10.21
N LYS A 145 2.09 -4.91 11.21
CA LYS A 145 1.58 -4.32 12.47
C LYS A 145 1.52 -2.80 12.46
N SER A 146 2.45 -2.11 11.81
CA SER A 146 2.38 -0.66 11.70
C SER A 146 1.24 -0.23 10.77
N ASP A 147 0.57 0.82 11.18
CA ASP A 147 -0.44 1.52 10.37
C ASP A 147 -0.01 2.95 10.03
N HIS A 148 1.21 3.29 10.42
CA HIS A 148 1.80 4.64 10.31
C HIS A 148 1.02 5.74 11.06
N VAL A 149 0.09 5.38 11.93
CA VAL A 149 -0.65 6.34 12.77
C VAL A 149 0.17 6.60 14.04
N GLY A 150 0.40 7.87 14.35
CA GLY A 150 1.24 8.30 15.46
C GLY A 150 2.45 9.11 15.03
N VAL A 151 3.28 9.46 15.98
CA VAL A 151 4.58 10.11 15.77
C VAL A 151 5.65 9.02 15.62
N HIS A 152 6.47 9.13 14.60
CA HIS A 152 7.51 8.15 14.29
C HIS A 152 8.79 8.84 13.84
N ASP A 153 9.92 8.36 14.34
CA ASP A 153 11.24 8.87 13.97
C ASP A 153 11.57 8.55 12.49
N GLN A 154 12.28 9.46 11.84
CA GLN A 154 12.89 9.25 10.52
C GLN A 154 14.41 9.02 10.66
N PRO A 155 15.04 8.35 9.66
CA PRO A 155 16.49 8.08 9.73
C PRO A 155 17.36 9.33 9.75
N ASP A 156 16.86 10.47 9.34
CA ASP A 156 17.55 11.75 9.29
C ASP A 156 17.40 12.60 10.58
N GLY A 157 16.76 12.01 11.61
CA GLY A 157 16.56 12.66 12.92
C GLY A 157 15.36 13.60 12.98
N ARG A 158 14.52 13.62 11.95
CA ARG A 158 13.20 14.27 11.98
C ARG A 158 12.11 13.23 12.28
N ASN A 159 10.87 13.65 12.24
CA ASN A 159 9.72 12.79 12.48
C ASN A 159 8.75 12.79 11.30
N TYR A 160 7.96 11.74 11.19
CA TYR A 160 6.71 11.81 10.45
C TYR A 160 5.52 11.63 11.39
N VAL A 161 4.43 12.36 11.12
CA VAL A 161 3.21 12.31 11.93
C VAL A 161 2.08 11.74 11.09
N GLY A 162 1.68 10.51 11.42
CA GLY A 162 0.58 9.82 10.76
C GLY A 162 -0.75 10.09 11.45
N LEU A 163 -1.71 10.63 10.73
CA LEU A 163 -3.03 10.97 11.23
C LEU A 163 -4.03 9.85 11.00
N SER A 164 -5.08 9.78 11.82
CA SER A 164 -6.20 8.86 11.64
C SER A 164 -7.45 9.63 11.21
N VAL A 165 -7.75 9.59 9.93
CA VAL A 165 -8.95 10.23 9.36
C VAL A 165 -10.17 9.34 9.61
N PRO A 166 -11.21 9.84 10.30
CA PRO A 166 -12.43 9.07 10.54
C PRO A 166 -13.02 8.53 9.22
N VAL A 167 -13.08 7.20 9.10
CA VAL A 167 -13.54 6.45 7.92
C VAL A 167 -12.85 6.84 6.60
N GLY A 168 -11.67 7.47 6.66
CA GLY A 168 -10.95 7.93 5.49
C GLY A 168 -11.71 8.97 4.66
N ARG A 169 -12.45 9.87 5.32
CA ARG A 169 -13.16 10.97 4.66
C ARG A 169 -12.67 12.30 5.21
N ILE A 170 -12.15 13.14 4.33
CA ILE A 170 -11.66 14.48 4.60
C ILE A 170 -12.42 15.47 3.72
N THR A 171 -12.76 16.63 4.23
CA THR A 171 -13.36 17.73 3.44
C THR A 171 -12.29 18.48 2.65
N SER A 172 -12.71 19.35 1.74
CA SER A 172 -11.76 20.18 0.97
C SER A 172 -11.05 21.18 1.88
N GLU A 173 -11.77 21.73 2.85
CA GLU A 173 -11.22 22.65 3.84
C GLU A 173 -10.18 21.98 4.73
N GLU A 174 -10.50 20.80 5.28
CA GLU A 174 -9.55 20.01 6.08
C GLU A 174 -8.33 19.55 5.25
N ALA A 175 -8.51 19.26 3.95
CA ALA A 175 -7.40 18.89 3.07
C ALA A 175 -6.45 20.08 2.78
N LEU A 176 -6.99 21.30 2.67
CA LEU A 176 -6.20 22.53 2.54
C LEU A 176 -5.45 22.82 3.85
N GLU A 177 -6.14 22.75 4.99
CA GLU A 177 -5.53 22.92 6.31
C GLU A 177 -4.40 21.89 6.53
N LEU A 178 -4.60 20.63 6.15
CA LEU A 178 -3.54 19.61 6.20
C LEU A 178 -2.31 19.99 5.35
N ALA A 179 -2.53 20.59 4.18
CA ALA A 179 -1.42 21.05 3.33
C ALA A 179 -0.68 22.24 3.98
N ASP A 180 -1.42 23.19 4.54
CA ASP A 180 -0.84 24.34 5.25
C ASP A 180 0.00 23.86 6.45
N LEU A 181 -0.52 22.93 7.27
CA LEU A 181 0.23 22.33 8.38
C LEU A 181 1.50 21.58 7.92
N ALA A 182 1.42 20.88 6.80
CA ALA A 182 2.60 20.18 6.26
C ALA A 182 3.68 21.18 5.78
N GLU A 183 3.29 22.34 5.24
CA GLU A 183 4.21 23.41 4.85
C GLU A 183 4.78 24.16 6.06
N GLU A 184 3.98 24.37 7.10
CA GLU A 184 4.37 25.12 8.30
C GLU A 184 5.31 24.31 9.21
N TYR A 185 4.98 23.04 9.48
CA TYR A 185 5.66 22.20 10.46
C TYR A 185 6.58 21.13 9.88
N GLY A 186 6.56 20.91 8.56
CA GLY A 186 7.32 19.87 7.89
C GLY A 186 7.96 20.33 6.58
N SER A 187 8.13 19.38 5.67
CA SER A 187 8.71 19.68 4.33
C SER A 187 7.67 20.12 3.28
N GLY A 188 6.41 20.25 3.63
CA GLY A 188 5.30 20.42 2.69
C GLY A 188 4.87 19.12 2.00
N GLU A 189 5.49 17.98 2.36
CA GLU A 189 5.14 16.69 1.78
C GLU A 189 4.08 15.97 2.63
N VAL A 190 2.96 15.58 1.98
CA VAL A 190 1.94 14.72 2.56
C VAL A 190 1.91 13.39 1.81
N ARG A 191 2.07 12.28 2.54
CA ARG A 191 1.94 10.92 2.00
C ARG A 191 0.60 10.30 2.38
N LEU A 192 0.02 9.51 1.47
CA LEU A 192 -1.23 8.80 1.71
C LEU A 192 -0.97 7.32 1.96
N THR A 193 -1.65 6.76 2.95
CA THR A 193 -1.56 5.34 3.27
C THR A 193 -2.71 4.55 2.66
N ARG A 194 -2.52 3.25 2.47
CA ARG A 194 -3.59 2.33 2.05
C ARG A 194 -4.74 2.21 3.06
N ARG A 195 -4.53 2.70 4.29
CA ARG A 195 -5.57 2.76 5.33
C ARG A 195 -6.38 4.04 5.29
N GLN A 196 -6.26 4.81 4.21
CA GLN A 196 -7.01 6.04 3.97
C GLN A 196 -6.64 7.16 4.94
N ASN A 197 -5.38 7.20 5.37
CA ASN A 197 -4.82 8.15 6.32
C ASN A 197 -3.67 8.94 5.67
N PRO A 198 -3.50 10.23 5.96
CA PRO A 198 -2.35 11.02 5.56
C PRO A 198 -1.21 10.91 6.58
N ILE A 199 -0.01 11.22 6.11
CA ILE A 199 1.20 11.37 6.91
C ILE A 199 1.81 12.71 6.57
N ILE A 200 2.10 13.55 7.59
CA ILE A 200 2.92 14.76 7.45
C ILE A 200 4.38 14.34 7.63
N MET A 201 5.22 14.74 6.68
CA MET A 201 6.62 14.33 6.62
C MET A 201 7.57 15.38 7.18
N ASP A 202 8.71 14.91 7.67
CA ASP A 202 9.90 15.71 7.95
C ASP A 202 9.73 16.77 9.05
N VAL A 203 8.95 16.47 10.09
CA VAL A 203 8.66 17.37 11.22
C VAL A 203 9.86 17.39 12.19
N PRO A 204 10.49 18.54 12.47
CA PRO A 204 11.52 18.65 13.49
C PRO A 204 10.99 18.39 14.91
N ASP A 205 11.85 17.95 15.82
CA ASP A 205 11.45 17.68 17.21
C ASP A 205 10.90 18.93 17.91
N GLU A 206 11.45 20.10 17.61
CA GLU A 206 11.03 21.37 18.18
C GLU A 206 9.62 21.81 17.77
N ASP A 207 9.12 21.37 16.65
CA ASP A 207 7.80 21.75 16.09
C ASP A 207 6.71 20.71 16.40
N LEU A 208 7.06 19.54 16.96
CA LEU A 208 6.12 18.46 17.22
C LEU A 208 4.98 18.86 18.16
N ASP A 209 5.30 19.49 19.29
CA ASP A 209 4.30 19.85 20.30
C ASP A 209 3.30 20.88 19.75
N ASP A 210 3.77 21.83 18.94
CA ASP A 210 2.94 22.85 18.32
C ASP A 210 2.04 22.21 17.23
N LEU A 211 2.57 21.34 16.36
CA LEU A 211 1.78 20.58 15.40
C LEU A 211 0.71 19.72 16.09
N LEU A 212 1.08 19.00 17.17
CA LEU A 212 0.15 18.13 17.89
C LEU A 212 -0.97 18.90 18.60
N ALA A 213 -0.79 20.21 18.85
CA ALA A 213 -1.80 21.09 19.43
C ALA A 213 -2.78 21.68 18.40
N GLU A 214 -2.56 21.45 17.09
CA GLU A 214 -3.40 22.00 16.04
C GLU A 214 -4.82 21.43 16.05
N PRO A 215 -5.87 22.28 15.83
CA PRO A 215 -7.26 21.85 15.91
C PRO A 215 -7.65 20.71 14.98
N LEU A 216 -7.05 20.63 13.79
CA LEU A 216 -7.28 19.54 12.85
C LEU A 216 -6.94 18.18 13.47
N LEU A 217 -5.90 18.12 14.29
CA LEU A 217 -5.42 16.89 14.92
C LEU A 217 -6.31 16.41 16.08
N GLU A 218 -7.22 17.23 16.59
CA GLU A 218 -8.26 16.75 17.52
C GLU A 218 -9.23 15.77 16.82
N THR A 219 -9.54 16.02 15.55
CA THR A 219 -10.44 15.15 14.74
C THR A 219 -9.67 14.04 14.02
N HIS A 220 -8.52 14.38 13.44
CA HIS A 220 -7.66 13.48 12.70
C HIS A 220 -6.46 13.06 13.57
N ALA A 221 -6.75 12.51 14.75
CA ALA A 221 -5.78 12.32 15.81
C ALA A 221 -4.63 11.37 15.41
N PRO A 222 -3.38 11.70 15.76
CA PRO A 222 -2.26 10.76 15.70
C PRO A 222 -2.37 9.67 16.79
N GLU A 223 -3.12 9.91 17.85
CA GLU A 223 -3.44 8.93 18.90
C GLU A 223 -4.97 8.70 18.98
N PRO A 224 -5.57 8.06 17.97
CA PRO A 224 -7.00 7.80 17.96
C PRO A 224 -7.37 6.67 18.91
N ASN A 225 -8.65 6.60 19.31
CA ASN A 225 -9.13 5.42 20.01
C ASN A 225 -8.99 4.14 19.16
N PRO A 226 -8.89 2.94 19.78
CA PRO A 226 -8.60 1.68 19.08
C PRO A 226 -9.61 1.31 17.98
N PHE A 227 -10.87 1.71 18.11
CA PHE A 227 -11.89 1.47 17.07
C PHE A 227 -11.65 2.32 15.83
N GLN A 228 -11.35 3.61 15.99
CA GLN A 228 -11.07 4.52 14.88
C GLN A 228 -9.77 4.09 14.18
N ARG A 229 -8.71 3.79 14.93
CA ARG A 229 -7.43 3.33 14.40
C ARG A 229 -7.55 2.09 13.52
N GLY A 230 -8.44 1.17 13.86
CA GLY A 230 -8.61 -0.09 13.14
C GLY A 230 -9.68 -0.08 12.05
N ALA A 231 -10.44 1.02 11.90
CA ALA A 231 -11.57 1.09 10.99
C ALA A 231 -11.15 1.42 9.56
N VAL A 232 -11.62 0.63 8.60
CA VAL A 232 -11.47 0.91 7.17
C VAL A 232 -12.80 0.64 6.47
N ALA A 233 -13.33 1.62 5.75
CA ALA A 233 -14.55 1.48 4.97
C ALA A 233 -14.29 1.76 3.48
N CYS A 234 -14.79 0.90 2.60
CA CYS A 234 -14.78 1.20 1.18
C CYS A 234 -15.69 2.39 0.86
N THR A 235 -15.65 2.88 -0.38
CA THR A 235 -16.42 4.08 -0.75
C THR A 235 -17.94 3.89 -0.77
N GLY A 236 -18.44 2.64 -0.88
CA GLY A 236 -19.86 2.35 -0.88
C GLY A 236 -20.64 2.91 -2.07
N THR A 237 -21.97 2.93 -1.95
CA THR A 237 -22.89 3.38 -3.03
C THR A 237 -22.73 4.87 -3.39
N GLU A 238 -22.06 5.65 -2.59
CA GLU A 238 -21.87 7.07 -2.87
C GLU A 238 -21.03 7.32 -4.14
N PHE A 239 -19.99 6.50 -4.36
CA PHE A 239 -19.09 6.67 -5.51
C PHE A 239 -18.83 5.37 -6.29
N CYS A 240 -19.34 4.23 -5.84
CA CYS A 240 -19.07 2.94 -6.47
C CYS A 240 -20.35 2.33 -7.08
N GLY A 241 -20.42 2.24 -8.42
CA GLY A 241 -21.54 1.62 -9.13
C GLY A 241 -21.71 0.11 -8.91
N LEU A 242 -20.75 -0.56 -8.26
CA LEU A 242 -20.82 -1.98 -7.90
C LEU A 242 -21.30 -2.20 -6.45
N ALA A 243 -21.35 -1.17 -5.64
CA ALA A 243 -21.74 -1.29 -4.25
C ALA A 243 -23.27 -1.51 -4.12
N LEU A 244 -23.63 -2.33 -3.13
CA LEU A 244 -25.01 -2.65 -2.77
C LEU A 244 -25.48 -1.84 -1.56
N THR A 245 -24.55 -1.28 -0.81
CA THR A 245 -24.86 -0.51 0.41
C THR A 245 -23.90 0.66 0.58
N GLU A 246 -24.38 1.66 1.30
CA GLU A 246 -23.58 2.73 1.84
C GLU A 246 -22.68 2.20 2.97
N THR A 247 -21.47 2.70 3.11
CA THR A 247 -20.46 2.16 4.03
C THR A 247 -19.93 3.19 5.02
N LYS A 248 -19.41 4.32 4.55
CA LYS A 248 -18.67 5.28 5.38
C LYS A 248 -19.53 5.92 6.48
N ALA A 249 -20.74 6.37 6.16
CA ALA A 249 -21.63 6.95 7.17
C ALA A 249 -22.16 5.89 8.17
N ARG A 250 -22.35 4.63 7.72
CA ARG A 250 -22.69 3.52 8.61
C ARG A 250 -21.57 3.19 9.56
N MET A 251 -20.33 3.10 9.05
CA MET A 251 -19.13 2.89 9.87
C MET A 251 -18.98 4.04 10.88
N ALA A 252 -19.09 5.29 10.46
CA ALA A 252 -18.97 6.44 11.35
C ALA A 252 -19.98 6.40 12.50
N ARG A 253 -21.24 5.99 12.22
CA ARG A 253 -22.25 5.81 13.29
C ARG A 253 -21.87 4.67 14.23
N MET A 254 -21.41 3.56 13.71
CA MET A 254 -20.97 2.41 14.51
C MET A 254 -19.80 2.77 15.41
N LEU A 255 -18.79 3.48 14.89
CA LEU A 255 -17.64 3.93 15.67
C LEU A 255 -18.02 4.85 16.82
N ARG A 256 -18.96 5.81 16.59
CA ARG A 256 -19.49 6.66 17.67
C ARG A 256 -20.20 5.84 18.74
N TRP A 257 -21.00 4.86 18.33
CA TRP A 257 -21.69 3.98 19.28
C TRP A 257 -20.71 3.10 20.07
N LEU A 258 -19.74 2.49 19.42
CA LEU A 258 -18.71 1.67 20.07
C LEU A 258 -17.91 2.49 21.09
N ARG A 259 -17.46 3.68 20.71
CA ARG A 259 -16.74 4.60 21.60
C ARG A 259 -17.55 4.99 22.85
N ALA A 260 -18.86 5.12 22.71
CA ALA A 260 -19.73 5.54 23.81
C ALA A 260 -20.22 4.39 24.71
N ASN A 261 -20.13 3.13 24.26
CA ASN A 261 -20.80 2.01 24.94
C ASN A 261 -19.88 0.82 25.21
N VAL A 262 -18.65 0.83 24.73
CA VAL A 262 -17.71 -0.29 24.90
C VAL A 262 -16.44 0.21 25.55
N ASP A 263 -16.20 -0.27 26.77
CA ASP A 263 -14.94 -0.04 27.46
C ASP A 263 -13.89 -1.06 26.98
N LEU A 264 -12.72 -0.59 26.64
CA LEU A 264 -11.58 -1.41 26.26
C LEU A 264 -10.54 -1.42 27.38
N GLN A 265 -9.77 -2.49 27.43
CA GLN A 265 -8.59 -2.54 28.29
C GLN A 265 -7.50 -1.61 27.72
N ASP A 266 -6.68 -1.05 28.59
CA ASP A 266 -5.67 -0.03 28.24
C ASP A 266 -4.57 -0.56 27.28
N ASP A 267 -4.40 -1.88 27.17
CA ASP A 267 -3.45 -2.53 26.29
C ASP A 267 -3.96 -2.78 24.86
N VAL A 268 -5.21 -2.43 24.58
CA VAL A 268 -5.79 -2.58 23.24
C VAL A 268 -5.45 -1.39 22.37
N GLU A 269 -4.43 -1.52 21.54
CA GLU A 269 -4.01 -0.47 20.62
C GLU A 269 -4.92 -0.29 19.41
N ARG A 270 -5.52 -1.39 18.89
CA ARG A 270 -6.27 -1.37 17.64
C ARG A 270 -7.25 -2.54 17.51
N ILE A 271 -8.49 -2.25 17.13
CA ILE A 271 -9.49 -3.24 16.75
C ILE A 271 -9.80 -3.10 15.26
N LYS A 272 -9.48 -4.13 14.47
CA LYS A 272 -9.72 -4.10 13.00
C LYS A 272 -11.19 -4.27 12.70
N ILE A 273 -11.79 -3.24 12.08
CA ILE A 273 -13.18 -3.24 11.61
C ILE A 273 -13.17 -2.84 10.14
N HIS A 274 -13.51 -3.77 9.26
CA HIS A 274 -13.59 -3.51 7.83
C HIS A 274 -15.05 -3.55 7.36
N TYR A 275 -15.46 -2.53 6.60
CA TYR A 275 -16.83 -2.40 6.11
C TYR A 275 -16.84 -2.34 4.59
N SER A 276 -17.36 -3.40 3.97
CA SER A 276 -17.47 -3.51 2.52
C SER A 276 -18.89 -3.24 2.04
N GLY A 277 -19.03 -2.58 0.89
CA GLY A 277 -20.29 -2.27 0.23
C GLY A 277 -20.72 -3.29 -0.81
N CYS A 278 -19.91 -4.27 -1.15
CA CYS A 278 -20.20 -5.29 -2.15
C CYS A 278 -19.50 -6.62 -1.83
N THR A 279 -19.69 -7.63 -2.70
CA THR A 279 -19.08 -8.96 -2.54
C THR A 279 -17.72 -9.09 -3.22
N ALA A 280 -17.10 -8.00 -3.65
CA ALA A 280 -15.83 -8.01 -4.38
C ALA A 280 -14.60 -7.71 -3.51
N ASP A 281 -14.80 -7.41 -2.25
CA ASP A 281 -13.75 -7.18 -1.23
C ASP A 281 -13.50 -8.44 -0.40
#